data_cf2124d30452cea742c8e1bbda4115e5
#
_entry.id   cf2124d30452cea742c8e1bbda4115e5
#
_cell.length_a   1.000
_cell.length_b   1.000
_cell.length_c   1.000
_cell.angle_alpha   90.00
_cell.angle_beta   90.00
_cell.angle_gamma   90.00
#
_symmetry.space_group_name_H-M   'P 1'
#
loop_
_entity.id
_entity.type
_entity.pdbx_description
1 polymer ?
#
loop_
_entity_poly.entity_id
_entity_poly.type
_entity_poly.pdbx_seq_one_letter_code
_entity_poly.pdbx_strand_id
1 'polypeptide(L)'
;MTYEMHVAGLTRQLPLCPISDDVMIGAFVIFGDVELTCACARDLLKIAPEFDCMVAPEAKAIPLVHEMARQSGRNGYFLVRKAPKLYMDGVFEA
;
A
#
# COMPACT_ATOMS: atom_id res chain seq x y z
N MET A 1 -8.49 20.07 -12.04
CA MET A 1 -7.21 19.77 -12.69
C MET A 1 -6.66 18.46 -12.16
N THR A 2 -6.17 17.61 -13.04
CA THR A 2 -5.68 16.29 -12.65
C THR A 2 -4.34 16.00 -13.33
N TYR A 3 -3.61 15.04 -12.75
CA TYR A 3 -2.41 14.50 -13.35
C TYR A 3 -2.69 13.04 -13.72
N GLU A 4 -2.40 12.68 -14.97
CA GLU A 4 -2.59 11.30 -15.41
C GLU A 4 -1.36 10.47 -15.01
N MET A 5 -1.61 9.39 -14.28
CA MET A 5 -0.56 8.49 -13.82
C MET A 5 -0.80 7.08 -14.32
N HIS A 6 0.26 6.47 -14.84
CA HIS A 6 0.24 5.07 -15.28
C HIS A 6 0.95 4.23 -14.24
N VAL A 7 0.25 3.27 -13.66
CA VAL A 7 0.80 2.41 -12.61
C VAL A 7 0.21 1.01 -12.72
N ALA A 8 1.07 0.01 -12.65
CA ALA A 8 0.68 -1.41 -12.68
C ALA A 8 -0.23 -1.76 -13.87
N GLY A 9 0.01 -1.14 -15.03
CA GLY A 9 -0.79 -1.36 -16.23
C GLY A 9 -2.11 -0.64 -16.24
N LEU A 10 -2.40 0.18 -15.24
CA LEU A 10 -3.64 0.94 -15.11
C LEU A 10 -3.36 2.42 -15.24
N THR A 11 -4.39 3.17 -15.62
CA THR A 11 -4.32 4.63 -15.69
C THR A 11 -5.23 5.21 -14.63
N ARG A 12 -4.73 6.20 -13.89
CA ARG A 12 -5.48 6.91 -12.86
C ARG A 12 -5.29 8.39 -13.01
N GLN A 13 -6.36 9.15 -12.76
CA GLN A 13 -6.33 10.60 -12.76
C GLN A 13 -6.20 11.09 -11.33
N LEU A 14 -5.07 11.69 -11.00
CA LEU A 14 -4.82 12.17 -9.64
C LEU A 14 -5.24 13.61 -9.51
N PRO A 15 -6.07 13.96 -8.51
CA PRO A 15 -6.37 15.37 -8.25
C PRO A 15 -5.11 16.12 -7.90
N LEU A 16 -4.94 17.30 -8.45
CA LEU A 16 -3.82 18.16 -8.13
C LEU A 16 -4.21 19.09 -6.99
N CYS A 17 -3.43 19.05 -5.91
CA CYS A 17 -3.70 19.82 -4.71
C CYS A 17 -2.56 20.79 -4.46
N PRO A 18 -2.82 22.11 -4.44
CA PRO A 18 -1.76 23.09 -4.16
C PRO A 18 -1.33 23.00 -2.69
N ILE A 19 -0.03 23.01 -2.46
CA ILE A 19 0.53 23.05 -1.10
C ILE A 19 1.30 24.35 -0.87
N SER A 20 1.58 25.10 -1.95
CA SER A 20 2.17 26.42 -1.86
C SER A 20 1.87 27.14 -3.19
N ASP A 21 2.32 28.39 -3.34
CA ASP A 21 2.09 29.14 -4.57
C ASP A 21 2.75 28.50 -5.79
N ASP A 22 3.85 27.80 -5.57
CA ASP A 22 4.67 27.25 -6.66
C ASP A 22 4.62 25.73 -6.74
N VAL A 23 3.98 25.03 -5.79
CA VAL A 23 4.04 23.58 -5.70
C VAL A 23 2.64 22.98 -5.58
N MET A 24 2.37 22.00 -6.45
CA MET A 24 1.15 21.18 -6.39
C MET A 24 1.56 19.72 -6.25
N ILE A 25 0.74 18.95 -5.53
CA ILE A 25 0.92 17.51 -5.44
C ILE A 25 -0.23 16.80 -6.14
N GLY A 26 0.07 15.67 -6.75
CA GLY A 26 -0.95 14.74 -7.23
C GLY A 26 -1.34 13.81 -6.09
N ALA A 27 -2.61 13.87 -5.69
CA ALA A 27 -3.08 13.07 -4.58
C ALA A 27 -3.29 11.63 -5.04
N PHE A 28 -2.40 10.74 -4.62
CA PHE A 28 -2.49 9.32 -4.93
C PHE A 28 -3.09 8.58 -3.73
N VAL A 29 -4.25 7.99 -3.92
CA VAL A 29 -4.95 7.26 -2.87
C VAL A 29 -5.29 5.86 -3.38
N ILE A 30 -4.73 4.85 -2.72
CA ILE A 30 -4.98 3.45 -3.08
C ILE A 30 -6.16 2.85 -2.30
N PHE A 31 -6.52 3.44 -1.17
CA PHE A 31 -7.63 2.95 -0.35
C PHE A 31 -8.95 2.98 -1.13
N GLY A 32 -9.64 1.85 -1.13
CA GLY A 32 -10.90 1.73 -1.84
C GLY A 32 -10.79 1.38 -3.32
N ASP A 33 -9.58 1.42 -3.88
CA ASP A 33 -9.36 1.06 -5.26
C ASP A 33 -8.88 -0.39 -5.34
N VAL A 34 -9.82 -1.31 -5.45
CA VAL A 34 -9.53 -2.75 -5.43
C VAL A 34 -8.70 -3.17 -6.64
N GLU A 35 -9.07 -2.70 -7.82
CA GLU A 35 -8.36 -3.04 -9.04
C GLU A 35 -6.89 -2.60 -8.97
N LEU A 36 -6.66 -1.38 -8.52
CA LEU A 36 -5.31 -0.84 -8.39
C LEU A 36 -4.51 -1.60 -7.34
N THR A 37 -5.13 -1.92 -6.20
CA THR A 37 -4.46 -2.68 -5.14
C THR A 37 -4.04 -4.06 -5.64
N CYS A 38 -4.92 -4.76 -6.33
CA CYS A 38 -4.59 -6.08 -6.87
C CYS A 38 -3.49 -6.02 -7.93
N ALA A 39 -3.53 -5.03 -8.80
CA ALA A 39 -2.54 -4.86 -9.85
C ALA A 39 -1.17 -4.49 -9.28
N CYS A 40 -1.13 -3.59 -8.32
CA CYS A 40 0.11 -3.21 -7.65
C CYS A 40 0.72 -4.39 -6.89
N ALA A 41 -0.11 -5.16 -6.19
CA ALA A 41 0.36 -6.33 -5.46
C ALA A 41 0.98 -7.35 -6.42
N ARG A 42 0.33 -7.60 -7.55
CA ARG A 42 0.85 -8.51 -8.58
C ARG A 42 2.21 -8.06 -9.09
N ASP A 43 2.34 -6.79 -9.43
CA ASP A 43 3.58 -6.27 -10.00
C ASP A 43 4.70 -6.23 -8.98
N LEU A 44 4.41 -5.88 -7.73
CA LEU A 44 5.41 -5.89 -6.67
C LEU A 44 5.91 -7.31 -6.37
N LEU A 45 5.03 -8.30 -6.40
CA LEU A 45 5.45 -9.69 -6.20
C LEU A 45 6.37 -10.18 -7.30
N LYS A 46 6.24 -9.67 -8.52
CA LYS A 46 7.12 -10.05 -9.63
C LYS A 46 8.56 -9.61 -9.42
N ILE A 47 8.77 -8.49 -8.73
CA ILE A 47 10.11 -7.95 -8.51
C ILE A 47 10.63 -8.20 -7.11
N ALA A 48 9.80 -8.71 -6.21
CA ALA A 48 10.22 -9.01 -4.85
C ALA A 48 11.16 -10.21 -4.84
N PRO A 49 12.23 -10.17 -4.05
CA PRO A 49 13.06 -11.37 -3.84
C PRO A 49 12.30 -12.38 -3.01
N GLU A 50 12.87 -13.58 -2.87
CA GLU A 50 12.28 -14.55 -1.95
C GLU A 50 12.26 -14.00 -0.54
N PHE A 51 11.20 -14.29 0.18
CA PHE A 51 11.02 -13.78 1.55
C PHE A 51 10.26 -14.81 2.38
N ASP A 52 10.52 -14.78 3.69
CA ASP A 52 9.85 -15.67 4.62
C ASP A 52 8.58 -15.09 5.20
N CYS A 53 8.53 -13.77 5.35
CA CYS A 53 7.35 -13.09 5.86
C CYS A 53 7.24 -11.71 5.25
N MET A 54 6.05 -11.13 5.43
CA MET A 54 5.79 -9.76 5.01
C MET A 54 5.44 -8.92 6.22
N VAL A 55 5.92 -7.69 6.24
CA VAL A 55 5.68 -6.74 7.31
C VAL A 55 5.24 -5.42 6.68
N ALA A 56 4.24 -4.80 7.24
CA ALA A 56 3.77 -3.53 6.76
C ALA A 56 3.50 -2.57 7.91
N PRO A 57 3.84 -1.28 7.74
CA PRO A 57 3.43 -0.28 8.70
C PRO A 57 1.94 0.05 8.52
N GLU A 58 1.30 0.39 9.62
CA GLU A 58 -0.05 0.94 9.62
C GLU A 58 -0.01 2.32 8.95
N ALA A 59 -1.01 2.79 8.18
CA ALA A 59 -2.20 2.00 7.90
C ALA A 59 -2.40 1.81 6.40
N LYS A 60 -1.80 2.67 5.57
CA LYS A 60 -2.08 2.71 4.14
C LYS A 60 -1.57 1.50 3.38
N ALA A 61 -0.55 0.84 3.91
CA ALA A 61 0.02 -0.36 3.28
C ALA A 61 -0.78 -1.64 3.57
N ILE A 62 -1.75 -1.58 4.50
CA ILE A 62 -2.47 -2.78 4.91
C ILE A 62 -3.21 -3.46 3.75
N PRO A 63 -4.03 -2.77 2.95
CA PRO A 63 -4.70 -3.45 1.84
C PRO A 63 -3.71 -4.06 0.85
N LEU A 64 -2.62 -3.36 0.59
CA LEU A 64 -1.61 -3.83 -0.37
C LEU A 64 -0.91 -5.09 0.12
N VAL A 65 -0.45 -5.11 1.38
CA VAL A 65 0.23 -6.29 1.93
C VAL A 65 -0.74 -7.45 2.07
N HIS A 66 -1.99 -7.18 2.41
CA HIS A 66 -3.02 -8.23 2.46
C HIS A 66 -3.16 -8.90 1.09
N GLU A 67 -3.27 -8.11 0.03
CA GLU A 67 -3.43 -8.64 -1.32
C GLU A 67 -2.17 -9.38 -1.78
N MET A 68 -0.99 -8.88 -1.43
CA MET A 68 0.27 -9.57 -1.71
C MET A 68 0.33 -10.93 -1.02
N ALA A 69 -0.13 -11.00 0.23
CA ALA A 69 -0.19 -12.28 0.95
C ALA A 69 -1.14 -13.23 0.26
N ARG A 70 -2.33 -12.75 -0.11
CA ARG A 70 -3.31 -13.59 -0.80
C ARG A 70 -2.77 -14.13 -2.12
N GLN A 71 -2.19 -13.27 -2.95
CA GLN A 71 -1.68 -13.68 -4.26
C GLN A 71 -0.49 -14.63 -4.16
N SER A 72 0.34 -14.48 -3.13
CA SER A 72 1.50 -15.35 -2.94
C SER A 72 1.19 -16.62 -2.17
N GLY A 73 -0.07 -16.82 -1.78
CA GLY A 73 -0.49 -18.03 -1.07
C GLY A 73 -0.12 -18.06 0.39
N ARG A 74 0.16 -16.92 1.00
CA ARG A 74 0.51 -16.82 2.40
C ARG A 74 -0.74 -16.58 3.24
N ASN A 75 -0.75 -17.13 4.45
CA ASN A 75 -1.89 -17.04 5.35
C ASN A 75 -1.76 -15.92 6.38
N GLY A 76 -0.70 -15.15 6.34
CA GLY A 76 -0.53 -14.09 7.32
C GLY A 76 0.54 -13.09 6.95
N TYR A 77 0.54 -12.00 7.66
CA TYR A 77 1.53 -10.95 7.55
C TYR A 77 1.56 -10.20 8.88
N PHE A 78 2.61 -9.42 9.10
CA PHE A 78 2.81 -8.69 10.34
C PHE A 78 2.56 -7.20 10.11
N LEU A 79 2.01 -6.55 11.13
CA LEU A 79 1.78 -5.11 11.11
C LEU A 79 2.62 -4.44 12.19
N VAL A 80 3.21 -3.30 11.84
CA VAL A 80 3.93 -2.45 12.77
C VAL A 80 3.03 -1.26 13.07
N ARG A 81 2.80 -0.99 14.36
CA ARG A 81 1.93 0.09 14.81
C ARG A 81 2.70 1.05 15.69
N LYS A 82 2.22 2.28 15.74
CA LYS A 82 2.84 3.30 16.59
C LYS A 82 2.64 3.01 18.07
N ALA A 83 1.53 2.34 18.42
CA ALA A 83 1.23 1.95 19.79
C ALA A 83 0.51 0.62 19.78
N PRO A 84 0.78 -0.26 20.76
CA PRO A 84 0.10 -1.55 20.82
C PRO A 84 -1.38 -1.39 21.19
N LYS A 85 -2.19 -2.33 20.72
CA LYS A 85 -3.59 -2.45 21.09
C LYS A 85 -3.72 -3.51 22.18
N LEU A 86 -4.78 -3.44 22.96
CA LEU A 86 -4.97 -4.39 24.08
C LEU A 86 -5.07 -5.84 23.61
N TYR A 87 -5.53 -6.06 22.39
CA TYR A 87 -5.69 -7.41 21.84
C TYR A 87 -4.45 -7.95 21.16
N MET A 88 -3.35 -7.22 21.16
CA MET A 88 -2.12 -7.62 20.46
C MET A 88 -1.08 -8.14 21.43
N ASP A 89 -0.55 -9.31 21.12
CA ASP A 89 0.57 -9.91 21.86
C ASP A 89 1.82 -9.87 21.00
N GLY A 90 2.99 -9.67 21.63
CA GLY A 90 4.27 -9.69 20.94
C GLY A 90 4.46 -8.55 19.95
N VAL A 91 3.95 -7.37 20.28
CA VAL A 91 4.01 -6.20 19.42
C VAL A 91 5.35 -5.52 19.53
N PHE A 92 5.90 -5.10 18.38
CA PHE A 92 7.06 -4.21 18.33
C PHE A 92 6.58 -2.78 18.15
N GLU A 93 7.09 -1.88 18.95
CA GLU A 93 6.86 -0.45 18.75
C GLU A 93 7.98 0.11 17.87
N ALA A 94 7.57 0.94 16.90
CA ALA A 94 8.50 1.55 15.98
C ALA A 94 8.80 2.99 16.36
#